data_8c2d6947b867e1d446a029adfea6a895
#
_entry.id   8c2d6947b867e1d446a029adfea6a895
#
_cell.length_a   1.000
_cell.length_b   1.000
_cell.length_c   1.000
_cell.angle_alpha   90.00
_cell.angle_beta   90.00
_cell.angle_gamma   90.00
#
_symmetry.space_group_name_H-M   'P 1'
#
loop_
_entity.id
_entity.type
_entity.pdbx_description
1 polymer ?
#
loop_
_entity_poly.entity_id
_entity_poly.type
_entity_poly.pdbx_seq_one_letter_code
_entity_poly.pdbx_strand_id
1 'polypeptide(L)' 'MNSEEVISRLKSQANRLPNKPGVYIMSNDKDKVIYVGKAKGLKNRVRSYFTPKPANEKVEAILKEIVSIDRKSTRL' A
#
# COMPACT_ATOMS: atom_id res chain seq x y z
N MET A 1 -5.52 -10.34 -10.88
CA MET A 1 -4.04 -10.37 -10.91
C MET A 1 -3.52 -9.04 -11.41
N ASN A 2 -2.65 -8.40 -10.65
CA ASN A 2 -2.16 -7.08 -11.03
C ASN A 2 -0.98 -7.20 -11.99
N SER A 3 -0.99 -6.33 -12.99
CA SER A 3 0.10 -6.23 -13.95
C SER A 3 1.30 -5.51 -13.33
N GLU A 4 2.45 -5.64 -13.97
CA GLU A 4 3.64 -4.92 -13.54
C GLU A 4 3.45 -3.40 -13.60
N GLU A 5 2.65 -2.93 -14.53
CA GLU A 5 2.33 -1.50 -14.63
C GLU A 5 1.61 -0.98 -13.41
N VAL A 6 0.63 -1.74 -12.91
CA VAL A 6 -0.11 -1.36 -11.70
C VAL A 6 0.83 -1.34 -10.51
N ILE A 7 1.64 -2.36 -10.33
CA ILE A 7 2.58 -2.44 -9.23
C ILE A 7 3.60 -1.31 -9.30
N SER A 8 4.12 -1.01 -10.49
CA SER A 8 5.08 0.07 -10.68
C SER A 8 4.46 1.42 -10.32
N ARG A 9 3.22 1.66 -10.74
CA ARG A 9 2.50 2.88 -10.41
C ARG A 9 2.28 3.02 -8.90
N LEU A 10 1.89 1.94 -8.25
CA LEU A 10 1.66 1.94 -6.81
C LEU A 10 2.96 2.15 -6.04
N LYS A 11 4.05 1.58 -6.52
CA LYS A 11 5.36 1.78 -5.94
C LYS A 11 5.78 3.24 -6.01
N SER A 12 5.55 3.89 -7.15
CA SER A 12 5.81 5.33 -7.30
C SER A 12 4.94 6.14 -6.36
N GLN A 13 3.68 5.76 -6.22
CA GLN A 13 2.77 6.43 -5.32
C GLN A 13 3.24 6.29 -3.87
N ALA A 14 3.70 5.11 -3.48
CA ALA A 14 4.24 4.88 -2.14
C ALA A 14 5.45 5.77 -1.86
N ASN A 15 6.31 5.97 -2.86
CA ASN A 15 7.48 6.83 -2.72
C ASN A 15 7.14 8.31 -2.53
N ARG A 16 5.92 8.71 -2.88
CA ARG A 16 5.46 10.09 -2.71
C ARG A 16 4.73 10.33 -1.40
N LEU A 17 4.48 9.28 -0.65
CA LEU A 17 3.81 9.43 0.64
C LEU A 17 4.69 10.17 1.63
N PRO A 18 4.10 11.02 2.50
CA PRO A 18 4.86 11.61 3.58
C PRO A 18 5.26 10.52 4.59
N ASN A 19 6.46 10.60 5.12
CA ASN A 19 6.89 9.65 6.13
C ASN A 19 6.44 10.12 7.51
N LYS A 20 5.13 10.21 7.67
CA LYS A 20 4.47 10.71 8.88
C LYS A 20 3.44 9.71 9.37
N PRO A 21 3.01 9.80 10.62
CA PRO A 21 1.97 8.92 11.14
C PRO A 21 0.67 9.05 10.35
N GLY A 22 0.03 7.93 10.10
CA GLY A 22 -1.24 7.93 9.39
C GLY A 22 -1.79 6.54 9.19
N VAL A 23 -2.90 6.50 8.47
CA VAL A 23 -3.58 5.26 8.09
C VAL A 23 -3.46 5.12 6.57
N TYR A 24 -3.10 3.94 6.10
CA TYR A 24 -3.10 3.63 4.68
C TYR A 24 -4.22 2.66 4.36
N ILE A 25 -4.86 2.86 3.22
CA ILE A 25 -6.04 2.10 2.79
C ILE A 25 -5.75 1.54 1.40
N MET A 26 -5.82 0.22 1.28
CA MET A 26 -5.56 -0.46 0.02
C MET A 26 -6.84 -1.05 -0.53
N SER A 27 -7.12 -0.78 -1.80
CA SER A 27 -8.38 -1.18 -2.44
C SER A 27 -8.11 -1.93 -3.74
N ASN A 28 -9.08 -2.77 -4.13
CA ASN A 28 -9.00 -3.54 -5.37
C ASN A 28 -9.69 -2.81 -6.54
N ASP A 29 -9.78 -3.47 -7.69
CA ASP A 29 -10.34 -2.89 -8.91
C ASP A 29 -11.85 -2.65 -8.83
N LYS A 30 -12.52 -3.20 -7.83
CA LYS A 30 -13.94 -2.97 -7.57
C LYS A 30 -14.16 -1.90 -6.52
N ASP A 31 -13.12 -1.13 -6.22
CA ASP A 31 -13.15 -0.08 -5.21
C ASP A 31 -13.50 -0.60 -3.81
N LYS A 32 -13.19 -1.86 -3.58
CA LYS A 32 -13.40 -2.50 -2.29
C LYS A 32 -12.12 -2.44 -1.46
N VAL A 33 -12.22 -1.99 -0.23
CA VAL A 33 -11.09 -1.96 0.69
C VAL A 33 -10.70 -3.38 1.05
N ILE A 34 -9.43 -3.73 0.78
CA ILE A 34 -8.89 -5.06 1.08
C ILE A 34 -7.97 -5.05 2.30
N TYR A 35 -7.46 -3.89 2.65
CA TYR A 35 -6.63 -3.77 3.84
C TYR A 35 -6.56 -2.33 4.33
N VAL A 36 -6.54 -2.17 5.66
CA VAL A 36 -6.34 -0.88 6.32
C VAL A 36 -5.30 -1.08 7.40
N GLY A 37 -4.29 -0.22 7.42
CA GLY A 37 -3.22 -0.32 8.40
C GLY A 37 -2.82 1.04 8.94
N LYS A 38 -2.26 1.03 10.15
CA LYS A 38 -1.70 2.22 10.77
C LYS A 38 -0.18 2.16 10.69
N ALA A 39 0.45 3.30 10.54
CA ALA A 39 1.90 3.39 10.51
C ALA A 39 2.37 4.68 11.15
N LYS A 40 3.52 4.62 11.81
CA LYS A 40 4.17 5.82 12.32
C LYS A 40 4.87 6.57 11.20
N GLY A 41 5.31 5.84 10.16
CA GLY A 41 5.89 6.41 8.95
C GLY A 41 5.22 5.78 7.75
N LEU A 42 4.23 6.45 7.16
CA LEU A 42 3.44 5.92 6.04
C LEU A 42 4.32 5.50 4.88
N LYS A 43 5.24 6.34 4.49
CA LYS A 43 6.12 6.06 3.34
C LYS A 43 6.88 4.76 3.52
N ASN A 44 7.58 4.62 4.64
CA ASN A 44 8.37 3.42 4.89
C ASN A 44 7.51 2.18 4.98
N ARG A 45 6.36 2.30 5.62
CA ARG A 45 5.46 1.15 5.80
C ARG A 45 4.88 0.68 4.47
N VAL A 46 4.37 1.60 3.68
CA VAL A 46 3.75 1.25 2.39
C VAL A 46 4.81 0.73 1.42
N ARG A 47 5.98 1.35 1.38
CA ARG A 47 7.08 0.88 0.55
C ARG A 47 7.50 -0.54 0.88
N SER A 48 7.38 -0.96 2.12
CA SER A 48 7.77 -2.30 2.54
C SER A 48 6.96 -3.40 1.87
N TYR A 49 5.78 -3.07 1.33
CA TYR A 49 4.96 -4.02 0.58
C TYR A 49 5.54 -4.32 -0.81
N PHE A 50 6.34 -3.42 -1.36
CA PHE A 50 6.82 -3.49 -2.73
C PHE A 50 8.30 -3.88 -2.81
N THR A 51 8.74 -4.71 -1.88
CA THR A 51 10.10 -5.26 -1.91
C THR A 51 10.18 -6.42 -2.88
N PRO A 52 11.38 -6.78 -3.37
CA PRO A 52 11.53 -7.93 -4.27
C PRO A 52 11.03 -9.24 -3.70
N LYS A 53 11.09 -9.38 -2.37
CA LYS A 53 10.54 -10.56 -1.68
C LYS A 53 9.46 -10.11 -0.71
N PRO A 54 8.20 -10.49 -0.94
CA PRO A 54 7.14 -10.21 0.02
C PRO A 54 7.48 -10.79 1.40
N ALA A 55 7.14 -10.06 2.44
CA ALA A 55 7.47 -10.45 3.81
C ALA A 55 6.72 -11.71 4.25
N ASN A 56 5.53 -11.95 3.70
CA ASN A 56 4.72 -13.11 4.03
C ASN A 56 3.61 -13.30 2.99
N GLU A 57 2.85 -14.40 3.14
CA GLU A 57 1.77 -14.71 2.22
C GLU A 57 0.67 -13.67 2.19
N LYS A 58 0.41 -13.03 3.31
CA LYS A 58 -0.62 -11.99 3.41
C LYS A 58 -0.26 -10.78 2.53
N VAL A 59 0.98 -10.34 2.58
CA VAL A 59 1.46 -9.25 1.73
C VAL A 59 1.37 -9.64 0.26
N GLU A 60 1.77 -10.85 -0.06
CA GLU A 60 1.71 -11.34 -1.42
C GLU A 60 0.28 -11.36 -1.95
N ALA A 61 -0.67 -11.81 -1.14
CA ALA A 61 -2.08 -11.82 -1.51
C ALA A 61 -2.61 -10.41 -1.75
N ILE A 62 -2.23 -9.45 -0.92
CA ILE A 62 -2.62 -8.06 -1.10
C ILE A 62 -2.08 -7.51 -2.42
N LEU A 63 -0.82 -7.78 -2.74
CA LEU A 63 -0.18 -7.29 -3.96
C LEU A 63 -0.84 -7.83 -5.23
N LYS A 64 -1.48 -8.99 -5.16
CA LYS A 64 -2.18 -9.56 -6.31
C LYS A 64 -3.48 -8.85 -6.63
N GLU A 65 -4.07 -8.16 -5.67
CA GLU A 65 -5.39 -7.56 -5.83
C GLU A 65 -5.42 -6.05 -5.77
N ILE A 66 -4.40 -5.44 -5.18
CA ILE A 66 -4.39 -4.00 -4.96
C ILE A 66 -4.28 -3.22 -6.27
N VAL A 67 -5.12 -2.20 -6.43
CA VAL A 67 -5.01 -1.27 -7.55
C VAL A 67 -4.94 0.18 -7.10
N SER A 68 -5.24 0.46 -5.84
CA SER A 68 -5.13 1.83 -5.33
C SER A 68 -4.71 1.85 -3.87
N ILE A 69 -4.00 2.91 -3.51
CA ILE A 69 -3.57 3.19 -2.14
C ILE A 69 -4.05 4.59 -1.78
N ASP A 70 -4.78 4.69 -0.68
CA ASP A 70 -5.20 5.97 -0.13
C ASP A 70 -4.60 6.13 1.26
N ARG A 71 -4.67 7.33 1.78
CA ARG A 71 -4.14 7.60 3.12
C ARG A 71 -4.96 8.64 3.84
N LYS A 72 -4.92 8.55 5.17
CA LYS A 72 -5.51 9.57 6.04
C LYS A 72 -4.51 9.91 7.13
N SER A 73 -4.33 11.19 7.40
CA SER A 73 -3.48 11.63 8.50
C SER A 73 -4.13 11.29 9.82
N THR A 74 -3.34 10.78 10.76
CA THR A 74 -3.82 10.64 12.12
C THR A 74 -3.40 11.88 12.89
N ARG A 75 -4.38 12.59 13.39
CA ARG A 75 -4.12 13.72 14.29
C ARG A 75 -4.46 13.31 15.71
N LEU A 76 -3.61 13.65 16.58
CA LEU A 76 -3.87 13.55 18.01
C LEU A 76 -4.32 14.90 18.53
#